data_6b715997fcf2aed3fc77af30e3a03d43
#
_entry.id   6b715997fcf2aed3fc77af30e3a03d43
#
_cell.length_a   1.000
_cell.length_b   1.000
_cell.length_c   1.000
_cell.angle_alpha   90.00
_cell.angle_beta   90.00
_cell.angle_gamma   90.00
#
_symmetry.space_group_name_H-M   'P 1'
#
loop_
_entity.id
_entity.type
_entity.pdbx_description
1 polymer ?
#
loop_
_entity_poly.entity_id
_entity_poly.type
_entity_poly.pdbx_seq_one_letter_code
_entity_poly.pdbx_strand_id
1 'polypeptide(L)'
;MTTIRWIVTLESDSDISDLPQRVKQVAANNFYHVDVNVMPLATLVRPHKLALFDMDSTLIEQEVIVELAKKAGIGEQVDTITESAMRGEIDFAESFTRRVALLKGLSSEVLEDIIANHITFSPGAKRLISALKNHGYYVVLVSGGFNYFAEYVKNSLGMDESYANDLDIVDLSLIHIS
;
A
#
# COMPACT_ATOMS: atom_id res chain seq x y z
N MET A 1 -16.07 -12.48 10.56
CA MET A 1 -16.69 -11.93 9.33
C MET A 1 -17.21 -13.09 8.51
N THR A 2 -18.51 -13.09 8.16
CA THR A 2 -19.14 -14.16 7.37
C THR A 2 -19.35 -13.66 5.95
N THR A 3 -18.86 -14.40 4.96
CA THR A 3 -19.06 -14.08 3.55
C THR A 3 -20.09 -15.03 2.96
N ILE A 4 -21.13 -14.49 2.33
CA ILE A 4 -22.14 -15.26 1.59
C ILE A 4 -21.97 -14.95 0.11
N ARG A 5 -21.96 -15.99 -0.73
CA ARG A 5 -21.83 -15.86 -2.16
C ARG A 5 -23.07 -16.42 -2.86
N TRP A 6 -23.66 -15.62 -3.74
CA TRP A 6 -24.75 -16.04 -4.62
C TRP A 6 -24.30 -15.98 -6.07
N ILE A 7 -24.66 -16.99 -6.84
CA ILE A 7 -24.51 -16.99 -8.30
C ILE A 7 -25.91 -16.76 -8.86
N VAL A 8 -26.06 -15.69 -9.64
CA VAL A 8 -27.33 -15.29 -10.24
C VAL A 8 -27.17 -15.35 -11.76
N THR A 9 -28.13 -15.97 -12.44
CA THR A 9 -28.24 -15.92 -13.91
C THR A 9 -29.21 -14.82 -14.28
N LEU A 10 -28.81 -13.97 -15.20
CA LEU A 10 -29.64 -12.90 -15.74
C LEU A 10 -30.18 -13.30 -17.10
N GLU A 11 -31.36 -12.81 -17.46
CA GLU A 11 -31.92 -12.97 -18.79
C GLU A 11 -31.07 -12.25 -19.83
N SER A 12 -30.97 -12.79 -21.04
CA SER A 12 -29.98 -12.41 -22.07
C SER A 12 -30.08 -10.96 -22.54
N ASP A 13 -31.21 -10.31 -22.37
CA ASP A 13 -31.48 -8.95 -22.88
C ASP A 13 -31.45 -7.88 -21.77
N SER A 14 -31.03 -8.24 -20.56
CA SER A 14 -30.96 -7.30 -19.44
C SER A 14 -29.75 -6.39 -19.57
N ASP A 15 -29.97 -5.07 -19.59
CA ASP A 15 -28.89 -4.12 -19.39
C ASP A 15 -28.43 -4.18 -17.92
N ILE A 16 -27.17 -4.61 -17.73
CA ILE A 16 -26.57 -4.80 -16.41
C ILE A 16 -25.47 -3.80 -16.09
N SER A 17 -25.28 -2.79 -16.93
CA SER A 17 -24.20 -1.81 -16.79
C SER A 17 -24.26 -1.07 -15.44
N ASP A 18 -25.44 -0.80 -14.93
CA ASP A 18 -25.69 -0.12 -13.67
C ASP A 18 -25.96 -1.07 -12.47
N LEU A 19 -26.03 -2.38 -12.72
CA LEU A 19 -26.38 -3.38 -11.70
C LEU A 19 -25.51 -3.30 -10.43
N PRO A 20 -24.18 -3.16 -10.52
CA PRO A 20 -23.35 -3.03 -9.31
C PRO A 20 -23.73 -1.83 -8.43
N GLN A 21 -24.07 -0.70 -9.04
CA GLN A 21 -24.48 0.51 -8.31
C GLN A 21 -25.86 0.33 -7.68
N ARG A 22 -26.80 -0.22 -8.41
CA ARG A 22 -28.16 -0.48 -7.90
C ARG A 22 -28.15 -1.44 -6.72
N VAL A 23 -27.37 -2.53 -6.81
CA VAL A 23 -27.25 -3.50 -5.71
C VAL A 23 -26.60 -2.86 -4.49
N LYS A 24 -25.55 -2.05 -4.64
CA LYS A 24 -24.94 -1.31 -3.53
C LYS A 24 -25.93 -0.34 -2.89
N GLN A 25 -26.73 0.36 -3.66
CA GLN A 25 -27.73 1.29 -3.15
C GLN A 25 -28.84 0.58 -2.37
N VAL A 26 -29.33 -0.56 -2.88
CA VAL A 26 -30.33 -1.38 -2.18
C VAL A 26 -29.74 -1.94 -0.88
N ALA A 27 -28.50 -2.42 -0.89
CA ALA A 27 -27.83 -2.91 0.31
C ALA A 27 -27.67 -1.80 1.36
N ALA A 28 -27.20 -0.63 0.96
CA ALA A 28 -27.05 0.52 1.86
C ALA A 28 -28.37 0.96 2.50
N ASN A 29 -29.48 0.87 1.76
CA ASN A 29 -30.79 1.29 2.24
C ASN A 29 -31.48 0.26 3.15
N ASN A 30 -31.14 -1.03 3.04
CA ASN A 30 -31.87 -2.12 3.69
C ASN A 30 -31.02 -2.98 4.63
N PHE A 31 -29.70 -2.97 4.48
CA PHE A 31 -28.80 -3.85 5.23
C PHE A 31 -27.63 -3.03 5.80
N TYR A 32 -27.84 -2.43 6.95
CA TYR A 32 -26.75 -1.78 7.70
C TYR A 32 -25.65 -2.79 8.02
N HIS A 33 -24.38 -2.45 7.72
CA HIS A 33 -23.19 -3.27 7.98
C HIS A 33 -22.94 -4.47 7.04
N VAL A 34 -23.51 -4.45 5.83
CA VAL A 34 -23.23 -5.45 4.80
C VAL A 34 -22.57 -4.79 3.59
N ASP A 35 -21.38 -5.25 3.24
CA ASP A 35 -20.73 -4.90 1.98
C ASP A 35 -21.18 -5.86 0.89
N VAL A 36 -21.77 -5.33 -0.19
CA VAL A 36 -22.20 -6.13 -1.33
C VAL A 36 -21.38 -5.76 -2.56
N ASN A 37 -20.76 -6.76 -3.17
CA ASN A 37 -20.03 -6.63 -4.41
C ASN A 37 -20.64 -7.52 -5.49
N VAL A 38 -20.85 -6.95 -6.67
CA VAL A 38 -21.34 -7.66 -7.86
C VAL A 38 -20.20 -7.74 -8.85
N MET A 39 -19.93 -8.93 -9.37
CA MET A 39 -18.90 -9.15 -10.37
C MET A 39 -19.32 -10.24 -11.36
N PRO A 40 -18.86 -10.19 -12.61
CA PRO A 40 -19.08 -11.27 -13.58
C PRO A 40 -18.52 -12.61 -13.05
N LEU A 41 -19.27 -13.71 -13.25
CA LEU A 41 -18.80 -15.05 -12.87
C LEU A 41 -17.44 -15.38 -13.51
N ALA A 42 -17.23 -14.96 -14.75
CA ALA A 42 -15.96 -15.15 -15.45
C ALA A 42 -14.76 -14.54 -14.69
N THR A 43 -14.95 -13.42 -14.00
CA THR A 43 -13.92 -12.80 -13.15
C THR A 43 -13.65 -13.66 -11.92
N LEU A 44 -14.68 -14.26 -11.36
CA LEU A 44 -14.57 -15.09 -10.15
C LEU A 44 -13.86 -16.42 -10.40
N VAL A 45 -14.08 -17.01 -11.58
CA VAL A 45 -13.52 -18.33 -11.94
C VAL A 45 -12.17 -18.24 -12.67
N ARG A 46 -11.76 -17.06 -13.10
CA ARG A 46 -10.42 -16.86 -13.66
C ARG A 46 -9.41 -16.77 -12.51
N PRO A 47 -8.43 -17.65 -12.45
CA PRO A 47 -7.40 -17.56 -11.43
C PRO A 47 -6.48 -16.37 -11.75
N HIS A 48 -6.68 -15.24 -11.08
CA HIS A 48 -5.66 -14.21 -11.04
C HIS A 48 -4.51 -14.74 -10.21
N LYS A 49 -3.31 -14.71 -10.76
CA LYS A 49 -2.11 -15.26 -10.13
C LYS A 49 -1.10 -14.18 -9.73
N LEU A 50 -1.47 -12.92 -9.84
CA LEU A 50 -0.68 -11.77 -9.43
C LEU A 50 -1.46 -10.97 -8.38
N ALA A 51 -0.80 -10.65 -7.28
CA ALA A 51 -1.31 -9.73 -6.26
C ALA A 51 -0.25 -8.64 -6.01
N LEU A 52 -0.66 -7.39 -6.14
CA LEU A 52 0.19 -6.22 -5.89
C LEU A 52 -0.25 -5.55 -4.60
N PHE A 53 0.72 -5.17 -3.78
CA PHE A 53 0.48 -4.48 -2.51
C PHE A 53 1.34 -3.22 -2.44
N ASP A 54 0.76 -2.17 -1.91
CA ASP A 54 1.48 -1.02 -1.41
C ASP A 54 2.09 -1.32 -0.03
N MET A 55 3.08 -0.55 0.40
CA MET A 55 3.79 -0.73 1.66
C MET A 55 3.21 0.13 2.78
N ASP A 56 3.39 1.44 2.65
CA ASP A 56 3.10 2.43 3.69
C ASP A 56 1.58 2.49 3.98
N SER A 57 1.20 2.52 5.24
CA SER A 57 -0.22 2.51 5.68
C SER A 57 -1.06 1.35 5.09
N THR A 58 -0.41 0.34 4.49
CA THR A 58 -1.03 -0.83 3.86
C THR A 58 -0.51 -2.14 4.43
N LEU A 59 0.73 -2.55 4.13
CA LEU A 59 1.37 -3.74 4.72
C LEU A 59 2.02 -3.45 6.07
N ILE A 60 2.42 -2.21 6.27
CA ILE A 60 2.87 -1.66 7.55
C ILE A 60 1.93 -0.51 7.98
N GLU A 61 1.86 -0.25 9.28
CA GLU A 61 0.98 0.79 9.84
C GLU A 61 1.56 2.20 9.67
N GLN A 62 2.87 2.32 9.44
CA GLN A 62 3.60 3.58 9.37
C GLN A 62 3.71 4.11 7.93
N GLU A 63 3.98 5.41 7.84
CA GLU A 63 4.55 6.10 6.69
C GLU A 63 6.05 6.25 6.93
N VAL A 64 6.88 5.54 6.19
CA VAL A 64 8.34 5.48 6.43
C VAL A 64 8.99 6.86 6.36
N ILE A 65 8.57 7.70 5.41
CA ILE A 65 9.14 9.06 5.28
C ILE A 65 8.85 9.92 6.51
N VAL A 66 7.73 9.71 7.19
CA VAL A 66 7.37 10.40 8.43
C VAL A 66 8.27 9.95 9.58
N GLU A 67 8.55 8.65 9.67
CA GLU A 67 9.47 8.13 10.69
C GLU A 67 10.90 8.64 10.48
N LEU A 68 11.38 8.69 9.22
CA LEU A 68 12.65 9.30 8.87
C LEU A 68 12.70 10.79 9.26
N ALA A 69 11.65 11.54 8.96
CA ALA A 69 11.54 12.95 9.29
C ALA A 69 11.57 13.21 10.81
N LYS A 70 10.90 12.38 11.60
CA LYS A 70 10.95 12.43 13.06
C LYS A 70 12.37 12.24 13.58
N LYS A 71 13.08 11.23 13.07
CA LYS A 71 14.48 10.95 13.45
C LYS A 71 15.45 12.04 13.04
N ALA A 72 15.21 12.68 11.89
CA ALA A 72 15.99 13.83 11.41
C ALA A 72 15.65 15.15 12.12
N GLY A 73 14.58 15.20 12.93
CA GLY A 73 14.10 16.42 13.56
C GLY A 73 13.49 17.46 12.61
N ILE A 74 12.99 17.00 11.45
CA ILE A 74 12.43 17.81 10.37
C ILE A 74 10.93 17.57 10.13
N GLY A 75 10.23 16.99 11.10
CA GLY A 75 8.82 16.62 10.97
C GLY A 75 7.95 17.76 10.49
N GLU A 76 8.02 18.95 11.11
CA GLU A 76 7.21 20.13 10.73
C GLU A 76 7.44 20.58 9.28
N GLN A 77 8.68 20.45 8.77
CA GLN A 77 9.00 20.80 7.39
C GLN A 77 8.37 19.79 6.40
N VAL A 78 8.41 18.50 6.73
CA VAL A 78 7.79 17.43 5.93
C VAL A 78 6.27 17.57 5.95
N ASP A 79 5.67 17.88 7.10
CA ASP A 79 4.23 18.12 7.22
C ASP A 79 3.78 19.30 6.35
N THR A 80 4.51 20.42 6.37
CA THR A 80 4.23 21.60 5.54
C THR A 80 4.21 21.25 4.04
N ILE A 81 5.19 20.47 3.57
CA ILE A 81 5.26 20.04 2.16
C ILE A 81 4.09 19.12 1.82
N THR A 82 3.76 18.21 2.74
CA THR A 82 2.65 17.27 2.57
C THR A 82 1.31 18.00 2.47
N GLU A 83 1.08 18.99 3.33
CA GLU A 83 -0.13 19.82 3.27
C GLU A 83 -0.24 20.60 1.96
N SER A 84 0.87 21.17 1.46
CA SER A 84 0.88 21.85 0.15
C SER A 84 0.50 20.91 -0.99
N ALA A 85 0.96 19.66 -0.96
CA ALA A 85 0.56 18.66 -1.94
C ALA A 85 -0.93 18.31 -1.80
N MET A 86 -1.45 18.15 -0.58
CA MET A 86 -2.87 17.86 -0.34
C MET A 86 -3.78 19.00 -0.79
N ARG A 87 -3.33 20.24 -0.74
CA ARG A 87 -4.05 21.41 -1.30
C ARG A 87 -3.92 21.55 -2.81
N GLY A 88 -3.12 20.67 -3.47
CA GLY A 88 -2.89 20.74 -4.90
C GLY A 88 -1.98 21.88 -5.36
N GLU A 89 -1.21 22.49 -4.46
CA GLU A 89 -0.25 23.56 -4.76
C GLU A 89 1.01 23.03 -5.43
N ILE A 90 1.38 21.79 -5.12
CA ILE A 90 2.48 21.05 -5.73
C ILE A 90 2.01 19.63 -6.09
N ASP A 91 2.61 19.01 -7.10
CA ASP A 91 2.29 17.65 -7.47
C ASP A 91 3.01 16.62 -6.58
N PHE A 92 2.67 15.33 -6.77
CA PHE A 92 3.26 14.24 -5.99
C PHE A 92 4.79 14.17 -6.17
N ALA A 93 5.28 14.28 -7.39
CA ALA A 93 6.70 14.13 -7.70
C ALA A 93 7.52 15.25 -7.05
N GLU A 94 7.04 16.50 -7.13
CA GLU A 94 7.66 17.65 -6.48
C GLU A 94 7.63 17.51 -4.96
N SER A 95 6.48 17.12 -4.38
CA SER A 95 6.34 16.88 -2.94
C SER A 95 7.32 15.81 -2.47
N PHE A 96 7.40 14.69 -3.19
CA PHE A 96 8.30 13.60 -2.86
C PHE A 96 9.76 14.07 -2.90
N THR A 97 10.18 14.72 -3.99
CA THR A 97 11.55 15.24 -4.17
C THR A 97 11.94 16.20 -3.05
N ARG A 98 11.05 17.15 -2.70
CA ARG A 98 11.31 18.13 -1.63
C ARG A 98 11.46 17.45 -0.27
N ARG A 99 10.59 16.50 0.07
CA ARG A 99 10.66 15.78 1.35
C ARG A 99 11.92 14.96 1.47
N VAL A 100 12.32 14.30 0.40
CA VAL A 100 13.55 13.48 0.39
C VAL A 100 14.80 14.34 0.47
N ALA A 101 14.84 15.48 -0.21
CA ALA A 101 15.97 16.39 -0.12
C ALA A 101 16.28 16.84 1.32
N LEU A 102 15.26 16.87 2.20
CA LEU A 102 15.43 17.18 3.62
C LEU A 102 16.12 16.06 4.41
N LEU A 103 16.14 14.82 3.91
CA LEU A 103 16.79 13.67 4.55
C LEU A 103 18.31 13.62 4.28
N LYS A 104 18.80 14.51 3.43
CA LYS A 104 20.22 14.57 3.10
C LYS A 104 21.10 14.76 4.35
N GLY A 105 22.10 13.88 4.52
CA GLY A 105 22.99 13.93 5.67
C GLY A 105 22.51 13.09 6.88
N LEU A 106 21.33 12.47 6.81
CA LEU A 106 20.86 11.56 7.85
C LEU A 106 21.73 10.29 7.87
N SER A 107 22.14 9.85 9.07
CA SER A 107 22.92 8.62 9.22
C SER A 107 22.14 7.40 8.76
N SER A 108 22.79 6.49 8.03
CA SER A 108 22.18 5.22 7.62
C SER A 108 21.77 4.32 8.80
N GLU A 109 22.36 4.48 9.98
CA GLU A 109 21.99 3.76 11.20
C GLU A 109 20.53 3.99 11.59
N VAL A 110 19.96 5.13 11.18
CA VAL A 110 18.54 5.45 11.41
C VAL A 110 17.62 4.50 10.65
N LEU A 111 18.04 4.00 9.49
CA LEU A 111 17.26 3.04 8.72
C LEU A 111 17.08 1.72 9.48
N GLU A 112 18.16 1.23 10.11
CA GLU A 112 18.14 0.02 10.93
C GLU A 112 17.31 0.22 12.19
N ASP A 113 17.43 1.37 12.85
CA ASP A 113 16.65 1.70 14.02
C ASP A 113 15.14 1.75 13.74
N ILE A 114 14.74 2.34 12.60
CA ILE A 114 13.33 2.36 12.17
C ILE A 114 12.82 0.94 11.93
N ILE A 115 13.57 0.10 11.24
CA ILE A 115 13.19 -1.30 11.02
C ILE A 115 13.01 -2.04 12.35
N ALA A 116 13.98 -1.88 13.26
CA ALA A 116 14.00 -2.63 14.51
C ALA A 116 12.92 -2.19 15.52
N ASN A 117 12.61 -0.89 15.56
CA ASN A 117 11.86 -0.30 16.66
C ASN A 117 10.56 0.41 16.26
N HIS A 118 10.37 0.73 14.98
CA HIS A 118 9.25 1.57 14.55
C HIS A 118 8.31 0.92 13.54
N ILE A 119 8.74 -0.09 12.78
CA ILE A 119 7.87 -0.76 11.80
C ILE A 119 6.98 -1.80 12.47
N THR A 120 5.68 -1.66 12.27
CA THR A 120 4.65 -2.60 12.72
C THR A 120 3.85 -3.07 11.50
N PHE A 121 3.72 -4.38 11.33
CA PHE A 121 2.90 -4.93 10.25
C PHE A 121 1.42 -4.75 10.53
N SER A 122 0.67 -4.37 9.50
CA SER A 122 -0.78 -4.24 9.56
C SER A 122 -1.42 -5.57 10.03
N PRO A 123 -2.46 -5.52 10.88
CA PRO A 123 -3.11 -6.71 11.39
C PRO A 123 -3.60 -7.63 10.28
N GLY A 124 -3.09 -8.84 10.24
CA GLY A 124 -3.45 -9.84 9.24
C GLY A 124 -2.62 -9.85 7.96
N ALA A 125 -1.70 -8.89 7.75
CA ALA A 125 -0.85 -8.83 6.55
C ALA A 125 -0.13 -10.16 6.29
N LYS A 126 0.60 -10.68 7.27
CA LYS A 126 1.32 -11.95 7.13
C LYS A 126 0.41 -13.12 6.79
N ARG A 127 -0.78 -13.18 7.40
CA ARG A 127 -1.78 -14.23 7.13
C ARG A 127 -2.33 -14.13 5.71
N LEU A 128 -2.60 -12.90 5.24
CA LEU A 128 -3.09 -12.65 3.89
C LEU A 128 -2.06 -13.08 2.84
N ILE A 129 -0.81 -12.63 2.99
CA ILE A 129 0.29 -12.98 2.05
C ILE A 129 0.49 -14.50 2.02
N SER A 130 0.58 -15.16 3.19
CA SER A 130 0.65 -16.61 3.27
C SER A 130 -0.50 -17.32 2.54
N ALA A 131 -1.73 -16.84 2.71
CA ALA A 131 -2.89 -17.43 2.05
C ALA A 131 -2.81 -17.27 0.53
N LEU A 132 -2.42 -16.10 0.03
CA LEU A 132 -2.23 -15.87 -1.41
C LEU A 132 -1.15 -16.78 -1.99
N LYS A 133 -0.01 -16.89 -1.32
CA LYS A 133 1.10 -17.79 -1.72
C LYS A 133 0.62 -19.24 -1.80
N ASN A 134 -0.10 -19.73 -0.80
CA ASN A 134 -0.66 -21.08 -0.77
C ASN A 134 -1.67 -21.34 -1.90
N HIS A 135 -2.31 -20.30 -2.41
CA HIS A 135 -3.18 -20.37 -3.59
C HIS A 135 -2.45 -20.16 -4.91
N GLY A 136 -1.12 -20.09 -4.89
CA GLY A 136 -0.25 -19.97 -6.06
C GLY A 136 -0.24 -18.58 -6.68
N TYR A 137 -0.49 -17.53 -5.91
CA TYR A 137 -0.29 -16.17 -6.36
C TYR A 137 1.20 -15.79 -6.32
N TYR A 138 1.61 -15.04 -7.33
CA TYR A 138 2.85 -14.27 -7.31
C TYR A 138 2.53 -12.93 -6.61
N VAL A 139 3.24 -12.65 -5.53
CA VAL A 139 2.89 -11.54 -4.64
C VAL A 139 4.01 -10.51 -4.66
N VAL A 140 3.69 -9.29 -5.06
CA VAL A 140 4.64 -8.21 -5.31
C VAL A 140 4.29 -7.00 -4.45
N LEU A 141 5.32 -6.41 -3.84
CA LEU A 141 5.24 -5.11 -3.17
C LEU A 141 5.65 -4.03 -4.16
N VAL A 142 4.83 -2.98 -4.30
CA VAL A 142 5.14 -1.80 -5.11
C VAL A 142 4.89 -0.57 -4.24
N SER A 143 5.92 0.23 -4.01
CA SER A 143 5.83 1.38 -3.11
C SER A 143 6.48 2.63 -3.71
N GLY A 144 5.89 3.79 -3.42
CA GLY A 144 6.55 5.08 -3.63
C GLY A 144 7.66 5.39 -2.60
N GLY A 145 7.83 4.53 -1.58
CA GLY A 145 8.87 4.64 -0.56
C GLY A 145 10.25 4.16 -1.04
N PHE A 146 11.01 3.53 -0.14
CA PHE A 146 12.42 3.20 -0.37
C PHE A 146 12.66 1.68 -0.36
N ASN A 147 13.50 1.21 -1.29
CA ASN A 147 13.87 -0.20 -1.44
C ASN A 147 14.42 -0.82 -0.16
N TYR A 148 15.15 -0.07 0.64
CA TYR A 148 15.68 -0.55 1.92
C TYR A 148 14.58 -1.14 2.82
N PHE A 149 13.45 -0.45 2.95
CA PHE A 149 12.31 -0.89 3.74
C PHE A 149 11.44 -1.90 2.99
N ALA A 150 11.25 -1.70 1.69
CA ALA A 150 10.48 -2.62 0.84
C ALA A 150 11.08 -4.04 0.85
N GLU A 151 12.39 -4.17 0.77
CA GLU A 151 13.10 -5.44 0.88
C GLU A 151 12.91 -6.11 2.25
N TYR A 152 12.98 -5.33 3.33
CA TYR A 152 12.71 -5.85 4.67
C TYR A 152 11.27 -6.38 4.79
N VAL A 153 10.28 -5.61 4.33
CA VAL A 153 8.86 -5.98 4.39
C VAL A 153 8.60 -7.21 3.52
N LYS A 154 9.08 -7.22 2.28
CA LYS A 154 9.00 -8.37 1.36
C LYS A 154 9.52 -9.65 2.02
N ASN A 155 10.73 -9.60 2.56
CA ASN A 155 11.38 -10.77 3.17
C ASN A 155 10.64 -11.24 4.43
N SER A 156 10.19 -10.30 5.28
CA SER A 156 9.46 -10.61 6.51
C SER A 156 8.08 -11.24 6.28
N LEU A 157 7.41 -10.86 5.20
CA LEU A 157 6.09 -11.38 4.83
C LEU A 157 6.15 -12.58 3.88
N GLY A 158 7.31 -12.87 3.27
CA GLY A 158 7.50 -13.98 2.31
C GLY A 158 6.90 -13.68 0.93
N MET A 159 6.96 -12.44 0.48
CA MET A 159 6.54 -12.01 -0.85
C MET A 159 7.60 -12.36 -1.90
N ASP A 160 7.25 -12.33 -3.19
CA ASP A 160 8.14 -12.75 -4.27
C ASP A 160 9.07 -11.63 -4.71
N GLU A 161 8.56 -10.42 -4.91
CA GLU A 161 9.33 -9.27 -5.38
C GLU A 161 8.89 -7.98 -4.68
N SER A 162 9.77 -6.97 -4.74
CA SER A 162 9.50 -5.59 -4.33
C SER A 162 10.08 -4.60 -5.31
N TYR A 163 9.37 -3.49 -5.51
CA TYR A 163 9.77 -2.36 -6.33
C TYR A 163 9.52 -1.07 -5.56
N ALA A 164 10.57 -0.29 -5.35
CA ALA A 164 10.52 1.02 -4.71
C ALA A 164 11.69 1.87 -5.19
N ASN A 165 11.84 3.10 -4.68
CA ASN A 165 12.96 3.96 -5.03
C ASN A 165 14.23 3.59 -4.27
N ASP A 166 15.38 3.72 -4.92
CA ASP A 166 16.66 3.49 -4.28
C ASP A 166 17.11 4.71 -3.47
N LEU A 167 17.72 4.45 -2.32
CA LEU A 167 18.42 5.45 -1.51
C LEU A 167 19.92 5.33 -1.74
N ASP A 168 20.53 6.38 -2.25
CA ASP A 168 21.97 6.44 -2.35
C ASP A 168 22.58 6.75 -0.98
N ILE A 169 23.41 5.84 -0.49
CA ILE A 169 24.11 5.97 0.80
C ILE A 169 25.61 6.10 0.50
N VAL A 170 26.19 7.23 0.86
CA VAL A 170 27.65 7.46 0.73
C VAL A 170 28.20 7.87 2.10
N ASP A 171 29.32 7.25 2.48
CA ASP A 171 29.99 7.48 3.76
C ASP A 171 29.02 7.39 4.97
N LEU A 172 28.14 6.37 4.96
CA LEU A 172 27.10 6.15 5.97
C LEU A 172 26.07 7.29 6.09
N SER A 173 25.94 8.11 5.06
CA SER A 173 24.97 9.22 5.01
C SER A 173 24.07 9.14 3.79
N LEU A 174 22.79 9.47 3.96
CA LEU A 174 21.82 9.55 2.87
C LEU A 174 22.12 10.78 2.01
N ILE A 175 22.20 10.62 0.68
CA ILE A 175 22.56 11.71 -0.22
C ILE A 175 21.55 11.99 -1.32
N HIS A 176 20.95 10.97 -1.91
CA HIS A 176 20.08 11.12 -3.08
C HIS A 176 19.11 9.95 -3.22
N ILE A 177 18.08 10.15 -4.06
CA ILE A 177 17.23 9.06 -4.59
C ILE A 177 17.46 8.95 -6.09
N SER A 178 17.64 7.76 -6.58
CA SER A 178 17.67 7.38 -7.99
C SER A 178 16.47 6.50 -8.36
#